data_ac9763c706ad92379309dbc3af668670
#
_entry.id   ac9763c706ad92379309dbc3af668670
#
_cell.length_a   1.000
_cell.length_b   1.000
_cell.length_c   1.000
_cell.angle_alpha   90.00
_cell.angle_beta   90.00
_cell.angle_gamma   90.00
#
_symmetry.space_group_name_H-M   'P 1'
#
loop_
_entity.id
_entity.type
_entity.pdbx_description
1 polymer ?
#
loop_
_entity_poly.entity_id
_entity_poly.type
_entity_poly.pdbx_seq_one_letter_code
_entity_poly.pdbx_strand_id
1 'polypeptide(L)'
;MIEHYKFKTKPYEHQLKALQRSWDQETFALFMEMGTGKSKVLIDNIALLYDKGDIQNVLIVAPKGVYRNWYEIEVPTHLPQHIEHTTVLWEPSLTQTKLAELDSLSQNDGKLKIFIMNVEAFSTNKGVDFAEKFLNTTVGRSLIGIDESTTIKNPTAKRTKHILKLRDFAKYRRILTGSPVTKSPLDLYSQCYFLDQWHLGFESYYAFRSRYAHMVERNFGGRRVQIVGSYRRLDELSDKLENFSYRVLKKDCLDLPEKTFVRRTVELTDEQKKLYVSMKAAAMAELKGKTMSTMNVITQMMRLHQITCGHFKADDGTVTEVKSNRMNELLSILEETEGKVIIWANYVHDIEKIVEVLKKTYGNDSTVAYYGAIDANTRQKNIALYQAEN
;
A
#
# COMPACT_ATOMS: atom_id res chain seq x y z
N MET A 1 -0.38 16.77 -28.74
CA MET A 1 -1.33 15.67 -28.49
C MET A 1 -2.08 15.91 -27.18
N ILE A 2 -1.42 16.12 -26.04
CA ILE A 2 -2.06 16.30 -24.72
C ILE A 2 -2.97 17.53 -24.68
N GLU A 3 -2.59 18.66 -25.23
CA GLU A 3 -3.34 19.92 -25.15
C GLU A 3 -4.72 19.86 -25.80
N HIS A 4 -4.93 18.96 -26.73
CA HIS A 4 -6.21 18.76 -27.44
C HIS A 4 -6.87 17.42 -27.11
N TYR A 5 -6.31 16.67 -26.13
CA TYR A 5 -6.85 15.38 -25.76
C TYR A 5 -8.15 15.51 -24.96
N LYS A 6 -9.17 14.77 -25.36
CA LYS A 6 -10.48 14.76 -24.68
C LYS A 6 -10.46 13.76 -23.52
N PHE A 7 -10.00 14.24 -22.37
CA PHE A 7 -10.07 13.46 -21.13
C PHE A 7 -11.52 13.21 -20.71
N LYS A 8 -11.82 12.03 -20.19
CA LYS A 8 -13.15 11.73 -19.64
C LYS A 8 -13.46 12.57 -18.39
N THR A 9 -12.47 12.77 -17.55
CA THR A 9 -12.52 13.66 -16.39
C THR A 9 -11.44 14.73 -16.52
N LYS A 10 -11.75 15.97 -16.18
CA LYS A 10 -10.81 17.09 -16.31
C LYS A 10 -9.61 16.88 -15.37
N PRO A 11 -8.37 16.86 -15.87
CA PRO A 11 -7.20 16.76 -15.01
C PRO A 11 -6.94 18.08 -14.26
N TYR A 12 -6.44 17.98 -13.05
CA TYR A 12 -5.86 19.11 -12.34
C TYR A 12 -4.51 19.49 -12.97
N GLU A 13 -4.03 20.71 -12.70
CA GLU A 13 -2.79 21.22 -13.28
C GLU A 13 -1.58 20.32 -12.99
N HIS A 14 -1.44 19.87 -11.74
CA HIS A 14 -0.35 18.96 -11.35
C HIS A 14 -0.43 17.59 -12.01
N GLN A 15 -1.64 17.09 -12.29
CA GLN A 15 -1.85 15.85 -13.04
C GLN A 15 -1.47 16.02 -14.51
N LEU A 16 -1.82 17.16 -15.09
CA LEU A 16 -1.44 17.48 -16.46
C LEU A 16 0.08 17.60 -16.60
N LYS A 17 0.75 18.27 -15.67
CA LYS A 17 2.22 18.34 -15.62
C LYS A 17 2.87 16.96 -15.47
N ALA A 18 2.32 16.09 -14.61
CA ALA A 18 2.79 14.71 -14.47
C ALA A 18 2.66 13.95 -15.79
N LEU A 19 1.51 14.08 -16.45
CA LEU A 19 1.24 13.44 -17.73
C LEU A 19 2.14 13.95 -18.83
N GLN A 20 2.35 15.28 -18.97
CA GLN A 20 3.26 15.88 -19.94
C GLN A 20 4.70 15.37 -19.84
N ARG A 21 5.17 15.08 -18.59
CA ARG A 21 6.51 14.55 -18.36
C ARG A 21 6.64 13.04 -18.62
N SER A 22 5.54 12.30 -18.55
CA SER A 22 5.59 10.84 -18.49
C SER A 22 4.98 10.12 -19.69
N TRP A 23 4.07 10.75 -20.43
CA TRP A 23 3.16 10.02 -21.32
C TRP A 23 3.85 9.24 -22.44
N ASP A 24 4.92 9.78 -23.04
CA ASP A 24 5.66 9.18 -24.14
C ASP A 24 6.98 8.51 -23.69
N GLN A 25 7.33 8.64 -22.41
CA GLN A 25 8.50 7.98 -21.86
C GLN A 25 8.25 6.47 -21.73
N GLU A 26 9.21 5.62 -22.13
CA GLU A 26 9.07 4.17 -21.94
C GLU A 26 8.97 3.80 -20.45
N THR A 27 9.70 4.51 -19.59
CA THR A 27 9.74 4.24 -18.14
C THR A 27 9.63 5.52 -17.34
N PHE A 28 8.76 5.54 -16.33
CA PHE A 28 8.57 6.73 -15.50
C PHE A 28 7.99 6.41 -14.12
N ALA A 29 8.41 7.19 -13.10
CA ALA A 29 7.91 7.08 -11.73
C ALA A 29 6.99 8.25 -11.38
N LEU A 30 5.78 7.94 -10.92
CA LEU A 30 4.81 8.89 -10.41
C LEU A 30 4.86 8.89 -8.87
N PHE A 31 5.77 9.70 -8.31
CA PHE A 31 5.92 9.88 -6.87
C PHE A 31 4.97 10.96 -6.36
N MET A 32 3.69 10.69 -6.49
CA MET A 32 2.61 11.60 -6.15
C MET A 32 1.94 11.18 -4.86
N GLU A 33 1.77 12.09 -3.91
CA GLU A 33 1.17 11.80 -2.60
C GLU A 33 -0.25 11.20 -2.73
N MET A 34 -0.68 10.42 -1.73
CA MET A 34 -2.02 9.82 -1.74
C MET A 34 -3.10 10.90 -1.89
N GLY A 35 -4.09 10.65 -2.78
CA GLY A 35 -5.18 11.59 -3.04
C GLY A 35 -4.84 12.71 -4.03
N THR A 36 -3.66 12.71 -4.67
CA THR A 36 -3.31 13.66 -5.76
C THR A 36 -3.69 13.14 -7.16
N GLY A 37 -4.30 11.94 -7.27
CA GLY A 37 -4.82 11.37 -8.51
C GLY A 37 -3.81 10.64 -9.37
N LYS A 38 -2.87 9.90 -8.76
CA LYS A 38 -1.91 9.02 -9.47
C LYS A 38 -2.59 8.07 -10.46
N SER A 39 -3.69 7.43 -10.02
CA SER A 39 -4.46 6.48 -10.81
C SER A 39 -4.98 7.12 -12.09
N LYS A 40 -5.56 8.33 -11.96
CA LYS A 40 -6.02 9.10 -13.11
C LYS A 40 -4.90 9.40 -14.09
N VAL A 41 -3.74 9.86 -13.62
CA VAL A 41 -2.58 10.13 -14.50
C VAL A 41 -2.16 8.88 -15.25
N LEU A 42 -2.14 7.71 -14.60
CA LEU A 42 -1.82 6.45 -15.28
C LEU A 42 -2.88 6.09 -16.33
N ILE A 43 -4.18 6.22 -16.03
CA ILE A 43 -5.26 5.91 -16.98
C ILE A 43 -5.23 6.85 -18.17
N ASP A 44 -5.04 8.15 -17.96
CA ASP A 44 -4.87 9.12 -19.03
C ASP A 44 -3.64 8.80 -19.90
N ASN A 45 -2.53 8.35 -19.29
CA ASN A 45 -1.34 7.89 -20.02
C ASN A 45 -1.63 6.63 -20.85
N ILE A 46 -2.35 5.66 -20.29
CA ILE A 46 -2.80 4.46 -21.00
C ILE A 46 -3.65 4.86 -22.23
N ALA A 47 -4.59 5.76 -22.05
CA ALA A 47 -5.47 6.23 -23.12
C ALA A 47 -4.69 6.88 -24.27
N LEU A 48 -3.75 7.78 -23.95
CA LEU A 48 -2.88 8.43 -24.94
C LEU A 48 -2.01 7.44 -25.71
N LEU A 49 -1.40 6.46 -25.03
CA LEU A 49 -0.58 5.45 -25.66
C LEU A 49 -1.39 4.47 -26.54
N TYR A 50 -2.60 4.14 -26.13
CA TYR A 50 -3.51 3.32 -26.92
C TYR A 50 -3.96 4.03 -28.20
N ASP A 51 -4.41 5.29 -28.10
CA ASP A 51 -4.85 6.10 -29.24
C ASP A 51 -3.69 6.36 -30.24
N LYS A 52 -2.45 6.41 -29.73
CA LYS A 52 -1.26 6.47 -30.57
C LYS A 52 -0.94 5.12 -31.25
N GLY A 53 -1.53 4.01 -30.78
CA GLY A 53 -1.26 2.67 -31.25
C GLY A 53 -0.01 2.00 -30.64
N ASP A 54 0.58 2.60 -29.62
CA ASP A 54 1.80 2.10 -28.97
C ASP A 54 1.57 0.94 -28.02
N ILE A 55 0.34 0.84 -27.45
CA ILE A 55 -0.02 -0.27 -26.55
C ILE A 55 -1.35 -0.89 -26.93
N GLN A 56 -1.52 -2.15 -26.53
CA GLN A 56 -2.79 -2.88 -26.60
C GLN A 56 -3.05 -3.63 -25.29
N ASN A 57 -2.02 -4.03 -24.56
CA ASN A 57 -2.14 -4.72 -23.29
C ASN A 57 -1.63 -3.87 -22.13
N VAL A 58 -2.37 -3.87 -21.05
CA VAL A 58 -2.04 -3.17 -19.80
C VAL A 58 -2.16 -4.12 -18.63
N LEU A 59 -1.07 -4.33 -17.90
CA LEU A 59 -1.06 -5.04 -16.62
C LEU A 59 -0.98 -4.03 -15.48
N ILE A 60 -1.99 -3.95 -14.64
CA ILE A 60 -1.99 -3.15 -13.42
C ILE A 60 -1.77 -4.07 -12.24
N VAL A 61 -0.72 -3.80 -11.47
CA VAL A 61 -0.39 -4.54 -10.24
C VAL A 61 -0.59 -3.60 -9.05
N ALA A 62 -1.47 -3.97 -8.11
CA ALA A 62 -1.80 -3.15 -6.95
C ALA A 62 -1.90 -4.00 -5.66
N PRO A 63 -1.82 -3.41 -4.45
CA PRO A 63 -2.07 -4.13 -3.21
C PRO A 63 -3.47 -4.75 -3.15
N LYS A 64 -3.61 -5.90 -2.48
CA LYS A 64 -4.89 -6.62 -2.34
C LYS A 64 -6.03 -5.75 -1.81
N GLY A 65 -5.73 -4.75 -0.98
CA GLY A 65 -6.74 -3.84 -0.43
C GLY A 65 -7.30 -2.82 -1.43
N VAL A 66 -6.61 -2.58 -2.56
CA VAL A 66 -6.97 -1.51 -3.51
C VAL A 66 -7.09 -1.96 -4.96
N TYR A 67 -6.66 -3.18 -5.32
CA TYR A 67 -6.66 -3.62 -6.72
C TYR A 67 -8.08 -3.71 -7.32
N ARG A 68 -9.12 -4.00 -6.50
CA ARG A 68 -10.53 -3.98 -6.93
C ARG A 68 -11.00 -2.59 -7.27
N ASN A 69 -10.50 -1.57 -6.56
CA ASN A 69 -10.82 -0.17 -6.83
C ASN A 69 -10.42 0.26 -8.25
N TRP A 70 -9.31 -0.28 -8.78
CA TRP A 70 -8.92 -0.06 -10.16
C TRP A 70 -9.97 -0.58 -11.15
N TYR A 71 -10.55 -1.76 -10.86
CA TYR A 71 -11.56 -2.39 -11.70
C TYR A 71 -12.93 -1.72 -11.59
N GLU A 72 -13.37 -1.44 -10.37
CA GLU A 72 -14.74 -0.99 -10.07
C GLU A 72 -14.92 0.53 -10.23
N ILE A 73 -13.86 1.31 -9.98
CA ILE A 73 -13.96 2.78 -9.89
C ILE A 73 -13.01 3.48 -10.85
N GLU A 74 -11.69 3.26 -10.75
CA GLU A 74 -10.70 4.08 -11.42
C GLU A 74 -10.80 3.97 -12.96
N VAL A 75 -10.76 2.75 -13.49
CA VAL A 75 -10.88 2.54 -14.95
C VAL A 75 -12.21 3.01 -15.47
N PRO A 76 -13.37 2.62 -14.89
CA PRO A 76 -14.68 3.13 -15.36
C PRO A 76 -14.83 4.64 -15.25
N THR A 77 -14.21 5.30 -14.28
CA THR A 77 -14.33 6.75 -14.08
C THR A 77 -13.49 7.54 -15.07
N HIS A 78 -12.27 7.11 -15.35
CA HIS A 78 -11.27 7.93 -16.02
C HIS A 78 -10.98 7.53 -17.47
N LEU A 79 -11.15 6.25 -17.84
CA LEU A 79 -10.88 5.82 -19.22
C LEU A 79 -11.87 6.43 -20.19
N PRO A 80 -11.43 7.11 -21.28
CA PRO A 80 -12.30 7.73 -22.27
C PRO A 80 -13.28 6.73 -22.91
N GLN A 81 -14.52 7.19 -23.17
CA GLN A 81 -15.60 6.33 -23.66
C GLN A 81 -15.37 5.79 -25.09
N HIS A 82 -14.55 6.48 -25.90
CA HIS A 82 -14.23 6.03 -27.26
C HIS A 82 -13.26 4.83 -27.27
N ILE A 83 -12.60 4.54 -26.16
CA ILE A 83 -11.69 3.41 -26.05
C ILE A 83 -12.46 2.15 -25.65
N GLU A 84 -12.73 1.31 -26.64
CA GLU A 84 -13.28 -0.02 -26.37
C GLU A 84 -12.24 -0.87 -25.62
N HIS A 85 -12.64 -1.48 -24.53
CA HIS A 85 -11.72 -2.24 -23.69
C HIS A 85 -12.33 -3.50 -23.08
N THR A 86 -11.50 -4.46 -22.77
CA THR A 86 -11.81 -5.62 -21.93
C THR A 86 -10.99 -5.53 -20.66
N THR A 87 -11.63 -5.45 -19.50
CA THR A 87 -10.95 -5.39 -18.19
C THR A 87 -11.27 -6.64 -17.40
N VAL A 88 -10.24 -7.34 -16.93
CA VAL A 88 -10.37 -8.55 -16.11
C VAL A 88 -9.61 -8.39 -14.80
N LEU A 89 -10.28 -8.76 -13.71
CA LEU A 89 -9.70 -8.78 -12.37
C LEU A 89 -9.17 -10.16 -12.04
N TRP A 90 -7.94 -10.26 -11.55
CA TRP A 90 -7.36 -11.52 -11.07
C TRP A 90 -8.06 -12.02 -9.80
N GLU A 91 -8.39 -13.30 -9.80
CA GLU A 91 -8.84 -14.03 -8.62
C GLU A 91 -8.13 -15.37 -8.51
N PRO A 92 -7.70 -15.79 -7.30
CA PRO A 92 -6.97 -17.04 -7.12
C PRO A 92 -7.83 -18.29 -7.36
N SER A 93 -9.16 -18.17 -7.19
CA SER A 93 -10.14 -19.19 -7.48
C SER A 93 -10.55 -19.14 -8.95
N LEU A 94 -10.12 -20.12 -9.74
CA LEU A 94 -10.39 -20.19 -11.17
C LEU A 94 -11.64 -21.05 -11.44
N THR A 95 -12.81 -20.41 -11.36
CA THR A 95 -14.05 -21.00 -11.85
C THR A 95 -14.06 -21.03 -13.38
N GLN A 96 -14.94 -21.84 -13.99
CA GLN A 96 -15.14 -21.86 -15.45
C GLN A 96 -15.38 -20.47 -16.02
N THR A 97 -16.24 -19.67 -15.36
CA THR A 97 -16.53 -18.28 -15.74
C THR A 97 -15.27 -17.43 -15.70
N LYS A 98 -14.46 -17.54 -14.62
CA LYS A 98 -13.23 -16.77 -14.50
C LYS A 98 -12.19 -17.16 -15.54
N LEU A 99 -12.10 -18.41 -15.90
CA LEU A 99 -11.22 -18.88 -16.99
C LEU A 99 -11.67 -18.28 -18.33
N ALA A 100 -12.97 -18.25 -18.63
CA ALA A 100 -13.50 -17.61 -19.85
C ALA A 100 -13.21 -16.10 -19.89
N GLU A 101 -13.32 -15.40 -18.75
CA GLU A 101 -12.93 -13.99 -18.66
C GLU A 101 -11.42 -13.80 -18.93
N LEU A 102 -10.56 -14.64 -18.36
CA LEU A 102 -9.11 -14.60 -18.60
C LEU A 102 -8.75 -14.91 -20.06
N ASP A 103 -9.46 -15.85 -20.69
CA ASP A 103 -9.27 -16.18 -22.11
C ASP A 103 -9.69 -15.02 -23.03
N SER A 104 -10.65 -14.20 -22.63
CA SER A 104 -11.04 -13.00 -23.39
C SER A 104 -9.93 -11.96 -23.53
N LEU A 105 -8.96 -11.96 -22.62
CA LEU A 105 -7.76 -11.12 -22.70
C LEU A 105 -6.85 -11.50 -23.87
N SER A 106 -6.93 -12.73 -24.34
CA SER A 106 -6.10 -13.24 -25.46
C SER A 106 -6.76 -13.02 -26.82
N GLN A 107 -7.99 -12.50 -26.88
CA GLN A 107 -8.70 -12.27 -28.13
C GLN A 107 -8.14 -11.05 -28.87
N ASN A 108 -7.81 -11.24 -30.15
CA ASN A 108 -7.35 -10.17 -31.02
C ASN A 108 -8.55 -9.48 -31.69
N ASP A 109 -9.29 -8.70 -30.91
CA ASP A 109 -10.50 -7.95 -31.33
C ASP A 109 -10.23 -6.44 -31.48
N GLY A 110 -8.98 -6.03 -31.44
CA GLY A 110 -8.57 -4.62 -31.53
C GLY A 110 -8.78 -3.78 -30.27
N LYS A 111 -9.44 -4.33 -29.25
CA LYS A 111 -9.74 -3.60 -28.00
C LYS A 111 -8.52 -3.51 -27.08
N LEU A 112 -8.51 -2.46 -26.26
CA LEU A 112 -7.56 -2.35 -25.15
C LEU A 112 -7.84 -3.46 -24.12
N LYS A 113 -6.81 -4.24 -23.78
CA LYS A 113 -6.90 -5.30 -22.77
C LYS A 113 -6.26 -4.83 -21.46
N ILE A 114 -7.04 -4.82 -20.39
CA ILE A 114 -6.57 -4.40 -19.05
C ILE A 114 -6.68 -5.58 -18.11
N PHE A 115 -5.54 -6.07 -17.63
CA PHE A 115 -5.48 -7.12 -16.62
C PHE A 115 -5.05 -6.53 -15.29
N ILE A 116 -5.88 -6.67 -14.26
CA ILE A 116 -5.65 -6.10 -12.93
C ILE A 116 -5.35 -7.23 -11.95
N MET A 117 -4.18 -7.19 -11.34
CA MET A 117 -3.71 -8.24 -10.43
C MET A 117 -3.30 -7.66 -9.07
N ASN A 118 -3.54 -8.42 -8.01
CA ASN A 118 -2.97 -8.07 -6.71
C ASN A 118 -1.50 -8.51 -6.63
N VAL A 119 -0.66 -7.71 -5.97
CA VAL A 119 0.79 -7.94 -5.85
C VAL A 119 1.13 -9.27 -5.17
N GLU A 120 0.25 -9.77 -4.31
CA GLU A 120 0.41 -11.06 -3.61
C GLU A 120 0.32 -12.26 -4.58
N ALA A 121 -0.39 -12.14 -5.70
CA ALA A 121 -0.46 -13.17 -6.74
C ALA A 121 0.93 -13.57 -7.24
N PHE A 122 1.87 -12.63 -7.28
CA PHE A 122 3.25 -12.86 -7.70
C PHE A 122 4.12 -13.58 -6.65
N SER A 123 3.57 -13.93 -5.50
CA SER A 123 4.22 -14.86 -4.57
C SER A 123 4.05 -16.32 -4.98
N THR A 124 3.20 -16.60 -5.96
CA THR A 124 2.93 -17.94 -6.53
C THR A 124 3.29 -17.99 -8.01
N ASN A 125 3.68 -19.15 -8.51
CA ASN A 125 3.98 -19.32 -9.93
C ASN A 125 2.73 -19.14 -10.79
N LYS A 126 1.55 -19.60 -10.32
CA LYS A 126 0.28 -19.44 -11.03
C LYS A 126 -0.01 -18.01 -11.46
N GLY A 127 0.14 -17.03 -10.55
CA GLY A 127 -0.08 -15.61 -10.88
C GLY A 127 0.94 -15.11 -11.91
N VAL A 128 2.19 -15.55 -11.81
CA VAL A 128 3.26 -15.20 -12.76
C VAL A 128 2.93 -15.73 -14.15
N ASP A 129 2.58 -17.03 -14.27
CA ASP A 129 2.30 -17.70 -15.54
C ASP A 129 1.16 -17.00 -16.31
N PHE A 130 0.08 -16.59 -15.59
CA PHE A 130 -1.01 -15.83 -16.23
C PHE A 130 -0.57 -14.43 -16.68
N ALA A 131 0.23 -13.72 -15.88
CA ALA A 131 0.76 -12.42 -16.26
C ALA A 131 1.69 -12.51 -17.48
N GLU A 132 2.60 -13.48 -17.51
CA GLU A 132 3.50 -13.73 -18.64
C GLU A 132 2.72 -14.12 -19.91
N LYS A 133 1.75 -15.06 -19.80
CA LYS A 133 0.87 -15.42 -20.91
C LYS A 133 0.16 -14.20 -21.49
N PHE A 134 -0.41 -13.35 -20.63
CA PHE A 134 -1.11 -12.14 -21.05
C PHE A 134 -0.17 -11.15 -21.77
N LEU A 135 1.00 -10.85 -21.19
CA LEU A 135 1.94 -9.90 -21.77
C LEU A 135 2.53 -10.38 -23.11
N ASN A 136 2.66 -11.71 -23.28
CA ASN A 136 3.17 -12.30 -24.51
C ASN A 136 2.16 -12.28 -25.68
N THR A 137 0.89 -11.98 -25.46
CA THR A 137 -0.12 -11.90 -26.54
C THR A 137 0.13 -10.72 -27.48
N THR A 138 0.84 -9.68 -27.03
CA THR A 138 1.16 -8.48 -27.82
C THR A 138 2.60 -8.04 -27.56
N VAL A 139 3.55 -8.68 -28.24
CA VAL A 139 4.98 -8.38 -28.08
C VAL A 139 5.27 -6.91 -28.43
N GLY A 140 5.93 -6.20 -27.51
CA GLY A 140 6.34 -4.80 -27.71
C GLY A 140 5.21 -3.75 -27.59
N ARG A 141 3.96 -4.16 -27.34
CA ARG A 141 2.80 -3.28 -27.22
C ARG A 141 2.11 -3.41 -25.87
N SER A 142 2.90 -3.49 -24.81
CA SER A 142 2.39 -3.67 -23.45
C SER A 142 2.87 -2.57 -22.51
N LEU A 143 2.03 -2.24 -21.53
CA LEU A 143 2.35 -1.38 -20.39
C LEU A 143 2.16 -2.16 -19.09
N ILE A 144 3.11 -2.04 -18.16
CA ILE A 144 2.94 -2.50 -16.77
C ILE A 144 2.96 -1.29 -15.83
N GLY A 145 1.88 -1.14 -15.05
CA GLY A 145 1.77 -0.16 -13.98
C GLY A 145 1.77 -0.84 -12.61
N ILE A 146 2.65 -0.42 -11.70
CA ILE A 146 2.68 -0.92 -10.32
C ILE A 146 2.21 0.19 -9.38
N ASP A 147 1.02 0.02 -8.82
CA ASP A 147 0.49 0.90 -7.79
C ASP A 147 1.03 0.48 -6.42
N GLU A 148 1.30 1.48 -5.58
CA GLU A 148 2.01 1.35 -4.31
C GLU A 148 3.30 0.51 -4.47
N SER A 149 4.20 0.97 -5.33
CA SER A 149 5.45 0.28 -5.72
C SER A 149 6.37 -0.06 -4.54
N THR A 150 6.15 0.53 -3.37
CA THR A 150 6.82 0.13 -2.12
C THR A 150 6.58 -1.33 -1.74
N THR A 151 5.55 -1.96 -2.30
CA THR A 151 5.29 -3.41 -2.14
C THR A 151 6.36 -4.29 -2.75
N ILE A 152 7.16 -3.77 -3.69
CA ILE A 152 8.30 -4.46 -4.33
C ILE A 152 9.67 -3.92 -3.89
N LYS A 153 9.75 -3.13 -2.83
CA LYS A 153 11.01 -2.52 -2.34
C LYS A 153 12.07 -3.52 -1.86
N ASN A 154 11.65 -4.71 -1.43
CA ASN A 154 12.58 -5.74 -0.95
C ASN A 154 13.10 -6.59 -2.12
N PRO A 155 14.39 -6.46 -2.51
CA PRO A 155 14.97 -7.18 -3.67
C PRO A 155 15.03 -8.70 -3.48
N THR A 156 14.96 -9.19 -2.24
CA THR A 156 15.05 -10.63 -1.95
C THR A 156 13.68 -11.32 -1.90
N ALA A 157 12.60 -10.56 -1.82
CA ALA A 157 11.25 -11.13 -1.75
C ALA A 157 10.87 -11.85 -3.07
N LYS A 158 10.25 -13.02 -2.96
CA LYS A 158 9.84 -13.84 -4.10
C LYS A 158 8.99 -13.05 -5.10
N ARG A 159 7.96 -12.33 -4.63
CA ARG A 159 7.10 -11.50 -5.46
C ARG A 159 7.88 -10.42 -6.21
N THR A 160 8.85 -9.75 -5.56
CA THR A 160 9.70 -8.73 -6.20
C THR A 160 10.49 -9.35 -7.35
N LYS A 161 11.16 -10.48 -7.12
CA LYS A 161 11.94 -11.17 -8.16
C LYS A 161 11.09 -11.56 -9.36
N HIS A 162 9.85 -12.02 -9.13
CA HIS A 162 8.92 -12.39 -10.19
C HIS A 162 8.48 -11.14 -10.98
N ILE A 163 8.08 -10.07 -10.31
CA ILE A 163 7.66 -8.83 -10.97
C ILE A 163 8.82 -8.21 -11.77
N LEU A 164 10.05 -8.26 -11.23
CA LEU A 164 11.22 -7.76 -11.96
C LEU A 164 11.50 -8.52 -13.28
N LYS A 165 11.14 -9.80 -13.36
CA LYS A 165 11.24 -10.57 -14.62
C LYS A 165 10.22 -10.14 -15.66
N LEU A 166 9.03 -9.67 -15.22
CA LEU A 166 7.98 -9.25 -16.15
C LEU A 166 8.31 -7.97 -16.90
N ARG A 167 9.27 -7.15 -16.42
CA ARG A 167 9.63 -5.89 -17.05
C ARG A 167 10.03 -6.04 -18.52
N ASP A 168 10.66 -7.17 -18.87
CA ASP A 168 11.18 -7.42 -20.21
C ASP A 168 10.07 -7.73 -21.24
N PHE A 169 8.84 -8.01 -20.76
CA PHE A 169 7.67 -8.23 -21.60
C PHE A 169 6.91 -6.94 -21.92
N ALA A 170 7.26 -5.80 -21.31
CA ALA A 170 6.53 -4.56 -21.49
C ALA A 170 7.46 -3.41 -21.93
N LYS A 171 7.08 -2.76 -23.02
CA LYS A 171 7.78 -1.56 -23.49
C LYS A 171 7.60 -0.41 -22.50
N TYR A 172 6.38 -0.18 -22.04
CA TYR A 172 6.07 0.91 -21.10
C TYR A 172 5.96 0.40 -19.68
N ARG A 173 6.66 1.04 -18.74
CA ARG A 173 6.65 0.69 -17.33
C ARG A 173 6.40 1.92 -16.47
N ARG A 174 5.49 1.80 -15.49
CA ARG A 174 5.14 2.87 -14.54
C ARG A 174 5.17 2.34 -13.12
N ILE A 175 5.70 3.12 -12.21
CA ILE A 175 5.54 2.90 -10.77
C ILE A 175 4.86 4.10 -10.14
N LEU A 176 3.94 3.83 -9.23
CA LEU A 176 3.13 4.82 -8.54
C LEU A 176 3.28 4.62 -7.03
N THR A 177 3.61 5.68 -6.31
CA THR A 177 3.55 5.69 -4.84
C THR A 177 3.65 7.11 -4.29
N GLY A 178 2.99 7.37 -3.17
CA GLY A 178 3.13 8.64 -2.44
C GLY A 178 4.39 8.71 -1.58
N SER A 179 4.97 7.56 -1.23
CA SER A 179 6.11 7.48 -0.31
C SER A 179 7.11 6.44 -0.80
N PRO A 180 7.95 6.76 -1.80
CA PRO A 180 8.89 5.80 -2.39
C PRO A 180 9.96 5.30 -1.39
N VAL A 181 10.25 6.11 -0.38
CA VAL A 181 11.13 5.79 0.74
C VAL A 181 10.28 5.64 2.00
N THR A 182 10.18 4.42 2.55
CA THR A 182 9.38 4.15 3.75
C THR A 182 10.23 3.99 5.00
N LYS A 183 11.38 3.35 4.90
CA LYS A 183 12.33 3.13 6.02
C LYS A 183 13.74 3.57 5.68
N SER A 184 14.11 3.47 4.42
CA SER A 184 15.49 3.61 3.98
C SER A 184 15.54 4.07 2.53
N PRO A 185 16.49 4.95 2.14
CA PRO A 185 16.74 5.25 0.73
C PRO A 185 17.03 4.01 -0.12
N LEU A 186 17.45 2.91 0.50
CA LEU A 186 17.67 1.64 -0.18
C LEU A 186 16.37 0.98 -0.69
N ASP A 187 15.21 1.42 -0.19
CA ASP A 187 13.89 1.00 -0.66
C ASP A 187 13.67 1.34 -2.15
N LEU A 188 14.41 2.32 -2.69
CA LEU A 188 14.30 2.76 -4.08
C LEU A 188 14.88 1.78 -5.09
N TYR A 189 15.86 0.97 -4.71
CA TYR A 189 16.59 0.13 -5.68
C TYR A 189 15.66 -0.74 -6.55
N SER A 190 14.88 -1.62 -5.93
CA SER A 190 14.02 -2.55 -6.69
C SER A 190 12.91 -1.84 -7.46
N GLN A 191 12.40 -0.75 -6.91
CA GLN A 191 11.36 0.06 -7.55
C GLN A 191 11.89 0.68 -8.85
N CYS A 192 13.06 1.32 -8.80
CA CYS A 192 13.69 1.93 -9.97
C CYS A 192 14.24 0.86 -10.93
N TYR A 193 14.79 -0.25 -10.42
CA TYR A 193 15.26 -1.37 -11.23
C TYR A 193 14.14 -2.00 -12.08
N PHE A 194 12.91 -1.99 -11.60
CA PHE A 194 11.73 -2.41 -12.37
C PHE A 194 11.52 -1.51 -13.59
N LEU A 195 11.70 -0.20 -13.46
CA LEU A 195 11.58 0.74 -14.56
C LEU A 195 12.72 0.51 -15.57
N ASP A 196 13.93 0.70 -15.13
CA ASP A 196 15.15 0.44 -15.88
C ASP A 196 16.31 0.21 -14.91
N GLN A 197 17.11 -0.82 -15.18
CA GLN A 197 18.28 -1.15 -14.35
C GLN A 197 19.35 -0.05 -14.32
N TRP A 198 19.40 0.78 -15.38
CA TRP A 198 20.40 1.82 -15.55
C TRP A 198 19.98 3.18 -15.01
N HIS A 199 18.72 3.37 -14.65
CA HIS A 199 18.25 4.64 -14.06
C HIS A 199 19.08 5.08 -12.84
N LEU A 200 19.41 4.14 -11.97
CA LEU A 200 20.27 4.41 -10.82
C LEU A 200 21.76 4.19 -11.14
N GLY A 201 22.08 3.48 -12.23
CA GLY A 201 23.47 3.20 -12.64
C GLY A 201 24.14 2.08 -11.84
N PHE A 202 23.39 1.09 -11.35
CA PHE A 202 23.92 -0.02 -10.55
C PHE A 202 23.37 -1.36 -11.01
N GLU A 203 24.25 -2.30 -11.34
CA GLU A 203 23.88 -3.65 -11.74
C GLU A 203 23.32 -4.50 -10.59
N SER A 204 23.68 -4.20 -9.35
CA SER A 204 23.26 -4.98 -8.18
C SER A 204 22.85 -4.11 -6.99
N TYR A 205 21.94 -4.66 -6.18
CA TYR A 205 21.55 -4.05 -4.91
C TYR A 205 22.74 -3.81 -3.97
N TYR A 206 23.73 -4.70 -3.98
CA TYR A 206 24.91 -4.55 -3.11
C TYR A 206 25.79 -3.39 -3.54
N ALA A 207 26.00 -3.16 -4.85
CA ALA A 207 26.70 -2.00 -5.37
C ALA A 207 25.96 -0.70 -5.02
N PHE A 208 24.65 -0.65 -5.22
CA PHE A 208 23.80 0.47 -4.82
C PHE A 208 23.89 0.74 -3.32
N ARG A 209 23.74 -0.28 -2.49
CA ARG A 209 23.86 -0.16 -1.03
C ARG A 209 25.23 0.38 -0.61
N SER A 210 26.31 -0.14 -1.19
CA SER A 210 27.69 0.32 -0.89
C SER A 210 27.92 1.77 -1.28
N ARG A 211 27.22 2.29 -2.31
CA ARG A 211 27.31 3.70 -2.72
C ARG A 211 26.62 4.63 -1.74
N TYR A 212 25.42 4.26 -1.27
CA TYR A 212 24.54 5.16 -0.53
C TYR A 212 24.45 4.87 0.98
N ALA A 213 24.98 3.76 1.47
CA ALA A 213 24.98 3.41 2.88
C ALA A 213 26.38 3.07 3.40
N HIS A 214 26.64 3.50 4.62
CA HIS A 214 27.80 3.06 5.42
C HIS A 214 27.34 1.90 6.30
N MET A 215 27.99 0.73 6.14
CA MET A 215 27.68 -0.48 6.90
C MET A 215 28.57 -0.55 8.15
N VAL A 216 27.97 -0.86 9.29
CA VAL A 216 28.65 -1.08 10.56
C VAL A 216 28.37 -2.50 11.04
N GLU A 217 29.40 -3.14 11.61
CA GLU A 217 29.26 -4.45 12.22
C GLU A 217 28.76 -4.31 13.66
N ARG A 218 27.72 -5.02 14.01
CA ARG A 218 27.25 -5.14 15.40
C ARG A 218 27.16 -6.59 15.83
N ASN A 219 27.52 -6.84 17.09
CA ASN A 219 27.42 -8.16 17.70
C ASN A 219 26.10 -8.26 18.49
N PHE A 220 25.23 -9.20 18.08
CA PHE A 220 23.99 -9.53 18.77
C PHE A 220 24.10 -10.97 19.31
N GLY A 221 24.37 -11.11 20.60
CA GLY A 221 24.43 -12.44 21.25
C GLY A 221 25.45 -13.39 20.61
N GLY A 222 26.67 -12.93 20.29
CA GLY A 222 27.72 -13.71 19.65
C GLY A 222 27.64 -13.77 18.11
N ARG A 223 26.59 -13.26 17.50
CA ARG A 223 26.42 -13.22 16.04
C ARG A 223 26.77 -11.84 15.49
N ARG A 224 27.76 -11.78 14.60
CA ARG A 224 28.13 -10.54 13.92
C ARG A 224 27.15 -10.29 12.75
N VAL A 225 26.51 -9.12 12.75
CA VAL A 225 25.54 -8.72 11.74
C VAL A 225 25.93 -7.35 11.22
N GLN A 226 25.95 -7.19 9.90
CA GLN A 226 26.12 -5.89 9.26
C GLN A 226 24.78 -5.15 9.20
N ILE A 227 24.74 -3.97 9.79
CA ILE A 227 23.59 -3.06 9.75
C ILE A 227 23.98 -1.73 9.11
N VAL A 228 22.99 -0.99 8.62
CA VAL A 228 23.22 0.37 8.15
C VAL A 228 23.49 1.28 9.33
N GLY A 229 24.64 1.93 9.35
CA GLY A 229 25.01 2.94 10.35
C GLY A 229 24.54 4.33 9.96
N SER A 230 24.74 4.71 8.69
CA SER A 230 24.33 6.02 8.14
C SER A 230 24.14 5.94 6.64
N TYR A 231 23.46 6.96 6.08
CA TYR A 231 23.32 7.14 4.64
C TYR A 231 24.22 8.27 4.16
N ARG A 232 24.61 8.22 2.88
CA ARG A 232 25.48 9.22 2.25
C ARG A 232 25.07 9.48 0.81
N ARG A 233 25.49 10.61 0.23
CA ARG A 233 25.28 10.98 -1.19
C ARG A 233 23.80 11.00 -1.58
N LEU A 234 22.93 11.44 -0.68
CA LEU A 234 21.49 11.47 -0.93
C LEU A 234 21.12 12.50 -1.99
N ASP A 235 21.89 13.58 -2.12
CA ASP A 235 21.71 14.59 -3.16
C ASP A 235 21.93 13.97 -4.55
N GLU A 236 23.03 13.20 -4.74
CA GLU A 236 23.27 12.46 -5.98
C GLU A 236 22.11 11.51 -6.32
N LEU A 237 21.53 10.86 -5.32
CA LEU A 237 20.39 9.96 -5.52
C LEU A 237 19.14 10.74 -5.91
N SER A 238 18.91 11.90 -5.31
CA SER A 238 17.81 12.79 -5.65
C SER A 238 17.90 13.27 -7.09
N ASP A 239 19.05 13.76 -7.50
CA ASP A 239 19.31 14.24 -8.88
C ASP A 239 19.05 13.15 -9.92
N LYS A 240 19.45 11.90 -9.62
CA LYS A 240 19.15 10.76 -10.51
C LYS A 240 17.65 10.51 -10.65
N LEU A 241 16.89 10.59 -9.54
CA LEU A 241 15.44 10.37 -9.55
C LEU A 241 14.69 11.42 -10.36
N GLU A 242 15.14 12.67 -10.38
CA GLU A 242 14.50 13.77 -11.11
C GLU A 242 14.39 13.52 -12.62
N ASN A 243 15.34 12.76 -13.20
CA ASN A 243 15.38 12.49 -14.63
C ASN A 243 14.22 11.61 -15.13
N PHE A 244 13.69 10.72 -14.26
CA PHE A 244 12.67 9.76 -14.66
C PHE A 244 11.49 9.70 -13.67
N SER A 245 11.33 10.74 -12.85
CA SER A 245 10.21 10.81 -11.90
C SER A 245 9.57 12.19 -11.83
N TYR A 246 8.35 12.21 -11.32
CA TYR A 246 7.67 13.44 -10.97
C TYR A 246 7.11 13.32 -9.55
N ARG A 247 7.51 14.25 -8.67
CA ARG A 247 7.09 14.31 -7.29
C ARG A 247 6.04 15.39 -7.08
N VAL A 248 4.95 15.04 -6.40
CA VAL A 248 3.89 15.97 -6.02
C VAL A 248 3.50 15.74 -4.56
N LEU A 249 3.45 16.80 -3.78
CA LEU A 249 2.90 16.79 -2.42
C LEU A 249 1.53 17.46 -2.40
N LYS A 250 0.64 17.01 -1.53
CA LYS A 250 -0.72 17.58 -1.39
C LYS A 250 -0.69 19.09 -1.11
N LYS A 251 0.21 19.51 -0.22
CA LYS A 251 0.37 20.92 0.16
C LYS A 251 0.74 21.84 -1.00
N ASP A 252 1.34 21.28 -2.07
CA ASP A 252 1.81 22.06 -3.22
C ASP A 252 0.77 22.13 -4.34
N CYS A 253 -0.30 21.35 -4.28
CA CYS A 253 -1.23 21.21 -5.39
C CYS A 253 -2.73 21.17 -5.01
N LEU A 254 -3.05 21.10 -3.74
CA LEU A 254 -4.43 21.08 -3.24
C LEU A 254 -4.59 22.10 -2.12
N ASP A 255 -5.67 22.87 -2.21
CA ASP A 255 -6.08 23.80 -1.14
C ASP A 255 -6.88 22.98 -0.10
N LEU A 256 -6.18 22.48 0.89
CA LEU A 256 -6.74 21.67 1.97
C LEU A 256 -6.52 22.40 3.30
N PRO A 257 -7.48 22.29 4.24
CA PRO A 257 -7.29 22.82 5.58
C PRO A 257 -6.08 22.18 6.26
N GLU A 258 -5.43 22.93 7.13
CA GLU A 258 -4.31 22.42 7.90
C GLU A 258 -4.73 21.26 8.81
N LYS A 259 -3.83 20.27 8.92
CA LYS A 259 -4.05 19.12 9.83
C LYS A 259 -3.79 19.55 11.26
N THR A 260 -4.78 19.41 12.11
CA THR A 260 -4.65 19.61 13.55
C THR A 260 -4.39 18.29 14.26
N PHE A 261 -3.33 18.23 15.07
CA PHE A 261 -3.00 17.06 15.88
C PHE A 261 -3.26 17.38 17.35
N VAL A 262 -4.21 16.67 17.94
CA VAL A 262 -4.57 16.79 19.35
C VAL A 262 -4.19 15.51 20.08
N ARG A 263 -3.52 15.65 21.24
CA ARG A 263 -3.21 14.52 22.13
C ARG A 263 -4.16 14.55 23.32
N ARG A 264 -4.90 13.47 23.51
CA ARG A 264 -5.69 13.21 24.71
C ARG A 264 -4.96 12.22 25.60
N THR A 265 -4.73 12.61 26.86
CA THR A 265 -4.10 11.74 27.86
C THR A 265 -5.17 11.11 28.72
N VAL A 266 -5.17 9.80 28.81
CA VAL A 266 -6.13 9.03 29.61
C VAL A 266 -5.40 8.39 30.78
N GLU A 267 -5.83 8.68 32.00
CA GLU A 267 -5.24 8.06 33.18
C GLU A 267 -5.66 6.61 33.32
N LEU A 268 -4.70 5.77 33.70
CA LEU A 268 -4.98 4.39 34.06
C LEU A 268 -5.83 4.31 35.33
N THR A 269 -6.76 3.39 35.36
CA THR A 269 -7.49 3.04 36.60
C THR A 269 -6.55 2.41 37.62
N ASP A 270 -6.94 2.36 38.89
CA ASP A 270 -6.13 1.73 39.95
C ASP A 270 -5.90 0.25 39.69
N GLU A 271 -6.89 -0.43 39.09
CA GLU A 271 -6.77 -1.82 38.66
C GLU A 271 -5.70 -1.96 37.57
N GLN A 272 -5.75 -1.13 36.53
CA GLN A 272 -4.73 -1.12 35.48
C GLN A 272 -3.34 -0.80 36.03
N LYS A 273 -3.21 0.18 36.93
CA LYS A 273 -1.95 0.53 37.56
C LYS A 273 -1.35 -0.65 38.32
N LYS A 274 -2.16 -1.36 39.12
CA LYS A 274 -1.72 -2.55 39.88
C LYS A 274 -1.24 -3.66 38.94
N LEU A 275 -2.05 -4.02 37.93
CA LEU A 275 -1.70 -5.05 36.96
C LEU A 275 -0.45 -4.67 36.16
N TYR A 276 -0.35 -3.43 35.71
CA TYR A 276 0.80 -2.93 34.95
C TYR A 276 2.11 -3.02 35.77
N VAL A 277 2.07 -2.56 37.04
CA VAL A 277 3.24 -2.59 37.94
C VAL A 277 3.65 -4.04 38.23
N SER A 278 2.69 -4.93 38.52
CA SER A 278 2.96 -6.34 38.78
C SER A 278 3.57 -7.03 37.57
N MET A 279 3.01 -6.84 36.39
CA MET A 279 3.54 -7.40 35.13
C MET A 279 4.93 -6.85 34.80
N LYS A 280 5.15 -5.55 34.97
CA LYS A 280 6.45 -4.92 34.77
C LYS A 280 7.50 -5.46 35.74
N ALA A 281 7.15 -5.65 37.02
CA ALA A 281 8.06 -6.21 38.01
C ALA A 281 8.44 -7.67 37.70
N ALA A 282 7.48 -8.50 37.31
CA ALA A 282 7.72 -9.89 36.89
C ALA A 282 8.63 -9.93 35.65
N ALA A 283 8.39 -9.12 34.64
CA ALA A 283 9.23 -9.00 33.44
C ALA A 283 10.67 -8.56 33.80
N MET A 284 10.82 -7.61 34.71
CA MET A 284 12.14 -7.13 35.17
C MET A 284 12.90 -8.17 36.03
N ALA A 285 12.18 -8.96 36.86
CA ALA A 285 12.77 -10.06 37.63
C ALA A 285 13.30 -11.16 36.71
N GLU A 286 12.53 -11.50 35.66
CA GLU A 286 12.93 -12.48 34.64
C GLU A 286 14.16 -12.00 33.85
N LEU A 287 14.26 -10.70 33.52
CA LEU A 287 15.42 -10.08 32.89
C LEU A 287 16.69 -10.13 33.75
N LYS A 288 16.56 -9.98 35.07
CA LYS A 288 17.71 -10.00 36.00
C LYS A 288 18.27 -11.41 36.24
N GLY A 289 17.48 -12.44 36.04
CA GLY A 289 17.85 -13.83 36.33
C GLY A 289 18.38 -14.64 35.14
N LYS A 290 18.10 -14.27 33.91
CA LYS A 290 18.44 -15.03 32.69
C LYS A 290 18.50 -14.16 31.45
N THR A 291 19.25 -14.60 30.43
CA THR A 291 19.18 -14.04 29.07
C THR A 291 17.79 -14.27 28.46
N MET A 292 16.92 -13.25 28.44
CA MET A 292 15.63 -13.34 27.76
C MET A 292 15.83 -13.34 26.25
N SER A 293 15.10 -14.19 25.55
CA SER A 293 15.00 -14.08 24.09
C SER A 293 14.27 -12.79 23.71
N THR A 294 14.60 -12.22 22.55
CA THR A 294 13.92 -11.03 22.01
C THR A 294 12.39 -11.23 21.90
N MET A 295 11.95 -12.46 21.65
CA MET A 295 10.52 -12.83 21.59
C MET A 295 9.82 -12.62 22.94
N ASN A 296 10.44 -13.01 24.05
CA ASN A 296 9.86 -12.82 25.39
C ASN A 296 9.73 -11.34 25.73
N VAL A 297 10.72 -10.50 25.39
CA VAL A 297 10.66 -9.05 25.62
C VAL A 297 9.50 -8.42 24.84
N ILE A 298 9.34 -8.75 23.56
CA ILE A 298 8.24 -8.25 22.73
C ILE A 298 6.88 -8.69 23.30
N THR A 299 6.75 -9.94 23.72
CA THR A 299 5.52 -10.46 24.32
C THR A 299 5.17 -9.70 25.60
N GLN A 300 6.13 -9.44 26.47
CA GLN A 300 5.93 -8.66 27.70
C GLN A 300 5.48 -7.23 27.39
N MET A 301 6.12 -6.57 26.42
CA MET A 301 5.70 -5.23 25.98
C MET A 301 4.27 -5.23 25.43
N MET A 302 3.88 -6.24 24.67
CA MET A 302 2.52 -6.40 24.16
C MET A 302 1.50 -6.57 25.30
N ARG A 303 1.83 -7.37 26.33
CA ARG A 303 0.97 -7.56 27.49
C ARG A 303 0.76 -6.25 28.28
N LEU A 304 1.85 -5.51 28.52
CA LEU A 304 1.77 -4.20 29.17
C LEU A 304 0.89 -3.22 28.36
N HIS A 305 1.03 -3.22 27.04
CA HIS A 305 0.20 -2.40 26.17
C HIS A 305 -1.28 -2.82 26.19
N GLN A 306 -1.59 -4.12 26.17
CA GLN A 306 -2.95 -4.64 26.31
C GLN A 306 -3.63 -4.17 27.63
N ILE A 307 -2.91 -4.23 28.75
CA ILE A 307 -3.40 -3.73 30.05
C ILE A 307 -3.79 -2.25 29.93
N THR A 308 -2.97 -1.43 29.27
CA THR A 308 -3.29 0.00 29.04
C THR A 308 -4.49 0.18 28.11
N CYS A 309 -4.76 -0.78 27.23
CA CYS A 309 -5.93 -0.79 26.36
C CYS A 309 -7.23 -1.23 27.06
N GLY A 310 -7.13 -1.82 28.26
CA GLY A 310 -8.29 -2.27 29.03
C GLY A 310 -8.64 -3.74 28.83
N HIS A 311 -7.67 -4.55 28.41
CA HIS A 311 -7.81 -6.00 28.36
C HIS A 311 -6.47 -6.69 28.61
N PHE A 312 -6.51 -7.98 28.90
CA PHE A 312 -5.34 -8.83 29.03
C PHE A 312 -5.62 -10.16 28.34
N LYS A 313 -4.73 -10.60 27.48
CA LYS A 313 -4.83 -11.91 26.85
C LYS A 313 -3.86 -12.87 27.52
N ALA A 314 -4.36 -13.92 28.18
CA ALA A 314 -3.56 -14.97 28.80
C ALA A 314 -2.91 -15.89 27.75
N ASP A 315 -1.97 -16.74 28.18
CA ASP A 315 -1.24 -17.65 27.28
C ASP A 315 -2.11 -18.78 26.71
N ASP A 316 -3.21 -19.12 27.40
CA ASP A 316 -4.25 -20.05 26.93
C ASP A 316 -5.20 -19.43 25.88
N GLY A 317 -5.00 -18.15 25.58
CA GLY A 317 -5.81 -17.40 24.61
C GLY A 317 -7.04 -16.69 25.21
N THR A 318 -7.36 -16.91 26.48
CA THR A 318 -8.47 -16.22 27.18
C THR A 318 -8.21 -14.72 27.27
N VAL A 319 -9.23 -13.92 26.96
CA VAL A 319 -9.19 -12.47 27.10
C VAL A 319 -9.98 -12.06 28.33
N THR A 320 -9.31 -11.37 29.26
CA THR A 320 -9.93 -10.81 30.45
C THR A 320 -10.04 -9.30 30.28
N GLU A 321 -11.22 -8.76 30.51
CA GLU A 321 -11.41 -7.31 30.52
C GLU A 321 -10.88 -6.67 31.79
N VAL A 322 -10.27 -5.50 31.63
CA VAL A 322 -9.77 -4.65 32.70
C VAL A 322 -10.46 -3.30 32.57
N LYS A 323 -11.03 -2.80 33.66
CA LYS A 323 -11.69 -1.49 33.64
C LYS A 323 -10.75 -0.40 33.16
N SER A 324 -11.17 0.37 32.16
CA SER A 324 -10.36 1.41 31.53
C SER A 324 -11.19 2.67 31.26
N ASN A 325 -10.57 3.84 31.38
CA ASN A 325 -11.19 5.13 31.07
C ASN A 325 -11.18 5.47 29.56
N ARG A 326 -10.51 4.68 28.72
CA ARG A 326 -10.32 5.00 27.28
C ARG A 326 -11.63 5.06 26.50
N MET A 327 -12.59 4.18 26.83
CA MET A 327 -13.88 4.20 26.14
C MET A 327 -14.68 5.48 26.43
N ASN A 328 -14.68 5.94 27.68
CA ASN A 328 -15.34 7.19 28.05
C ASN A 328 -14.70 8.38 27.34
N GLU A 329 -13.37 8.42 27.27
CA GLU A 329 -12.66 9.47 26.54
C GLU A 329 -12.94 9.43 25.04
N LEU A 330 -13.03 8.21 24.44
CA LEU A 330 -13.42 8.06 23.05
C LEU A 330 -14.82 8.61 22.78
N LEU A 331 -15.80 8.30 23.63
CA LEU A 331 -17.17 8.82 23.49
C LEU A 331 -17.19 10.35 23.62
N SER A 332 -16.44 10.92 24.58
CA SER A 332 -16.32 12.38 24.71
C SER A 332 -15.73 13.04 23.45
N ILE A 333 -14.70 12.43 22.83
CA ILE A 333 -14.15 12.92 21.57
C ILE A 333 -15.16 12.86 20.44
N LEU A 334 -15.98 11.81 20.39
CA LEU A 334 -17.02 11.66 19.37
C LEU A 334 -18.14 12.69 19.53
N GLU A 335 -18.49 13.05 20.76
CA GLU A 335 -19.45 14.12 21.06
C GLU A 335 -18.94 15.51 20.66
N GLU A 336 -17.61 15.72 20.72
CA GLU A 336 -16.96 16.97 20.29
C GLU A 336 -16.76 17.04 18.75
N THR A 337 -16.98 15.94 18.03
CA THR A 337 -16.60 15.82 16.61
C THR A 337 -17.83 15.78 15.72
N GLU A 338 -17.91 16.68 14.76
CA GLU A 338 -18.95 16.66 13.72
C GLU A 338 -18.54 15.78 12.53
N GLY A 339 -19.50 15.10 11.92
CA GLY A 339 -19.31 14.31 10.70
C GLY A 339 -18.77 12.90 10.94
N LYS A 340 -18.20 12.32 9.88
CA LYS A 340 -17.74 10.93 9.89
C LYS A 340 -16.35 10.79 10.48
N VAL A 341 -16.16 9.79 11.33
CA VAL A 341 -14.91 9.56 12.07
C VAL A 341 -14.30 8.21 11.69
N ILE A 342 -12.97 8.15 11.57
CA ILE A 342 -12.22 6.90 11.44
C ILE A 342 -11.46 6.65 12.74
N ILE A 343 -11.76 5.50 13.38
CA ILE A 343 -11.13 5.08 14.63
C ILE A 343 -10.15 3.95 14.34
N TRP A 344 -8.87 4.15 14.70
CA TRP A 344 -7.83 3.14 14.58
C TRP A 344 -7.54 2.48 15.92
N ALA A 345 -7.57 1.15 15.97
CA ALA A 345 -7.17 0.39 17.14
C ALA A 345 -6.17 -0.71 16.77
N ASN A 346 -5.30 -1.07 17.73
CA ASN A 346 -4.22 -2.03 17.50
C ASN A 346 -4.65 -3.49 17.65
N TYR A 347 -5.72 -3.76 18.39
CA TYR A 347 -6.19 -5.11 18.70
C TYR A 347 -7.60 -5.33 18.18
N VAL A 348 -7.86 -6.52 17.66
CA VAL A 348 -9.19 -6.93 17.18
C VAL A 348 -10.22 -6.82 18.31
N HIS A 349 -9.86 -7.26 19.52
CA HIS A 349 -10.71 -7.13 20.71
C HIS A 349 -11.16 -5.68 20.96
N ASP A 350 -10.23 -4.71 20.83
CA ASP A 350 -10.57 -3.29 21.00
C ASP A 350 -11.53 -2.81 19.91
N ILE A 351 -11.30 -3.24 18.64
CA ILE A 351 -12.20 -2.91 17.52
C ILE A 351 -13.60 -3.42 17.77
N GLU A 352 -13.74 -4.70 18.15
CA GLU A 352 -15.03 -5.34 18.41
C GLU A 352 -15.77 -4.66 19.57
N LYS A 353 -15.06 -4.34 20.65
CA LYS A 353 -15.62 -3.62 21.80
C LYS A 353 -16.05 -2.20 21.45
N ILE A 354 -15.26 -1.46 20.67
CA ILE A 354 -15.63 -0.13 20.18
C ILE A 354 -16.90 -0.23 19.34
N VAL A 355 -16.97 -1.16 18.41
CA VAL A 355 -18.17 -1.39 17.57
C VAL A 355 -19.41 -1.67 18.41
N GLU A 356 -19.29 -2.57 19.41
CA GLU A 356 -20.39 -2.90 20.32
C GLU A 356 -20.91 -1.67 21.07
N VAL A 357 -20.01 -0.91 21.68
CA VAL A 357 -20.35 0.28 22.46
C VAL A 357 -20.98 1.36 21.57
N LEU A 358 -20.42 1.62 20.38
CA LEU A 358 -20.95 2.62 19.47
C LEU A 358 -22.35 2.25 18.96
N LYS A 359 -22.57 0.98 18.60
CA LYS A 359 -23.90 0.51 18.20
C LYS A 359 -24.93 0.64 19.32
N LYS A 360 -24.54 0.38 20.56
CA LYS A 360 -25.40 0.55 21.72
C LYS A 360 -25.73 2.02 22.01
N THR A 361 -24.75 2.91 21.79
CA THR A 361 -24.90 4.34 22.12
C THR A 361 -25.60 5.11 21.01
N TYR A 362 -25.27 4.85 19.75
CA TYR A 362 -25.70 5.64 18.59
C TYR A 362 -26.59 4.88 17.60
N GLY A 363 -26.90 3.60 17.88
CA GLY A 363 -27.73 2.74 17.01
C GLY A 363 -26.93 1.79 16.13
N ASN A 364 -27.60 0.75 15.61
CA ASN A 364 -26.95 -0.37 14.90
C ASN A 364 -26.24 0.07 13.61
N ASP A 365 -26.70 1.12 12.95
CA ASP A 365 -26.17 1.60 11.68
C ASP A 365 -25.10 2.68 11.85
N SER A 366 -24.76 3.03 13.10
CA SER A 366 -23.81 4.11 13.41
C SER A 366 -22.36 3.79 13.03
N THR A 367 -21.98 2.53 12.88
CA THR A 367 -20.59 2.14 12.69
C THR A 367 -20.43 0.90 11.83
N VAL A 368 -19.36 0.88 11.05
CA VAL A 368 -18.88 -0.26 10.27
C VAL A 368 -17.43 -0.57 10.66
N ALA A 369 -17.02 -1.82 10.54
CA ALA A 369 -15.68 -2.25 10.89
C ALA A 369 -14.88 -2.70 9.66
N TYR A 370 -13.54 -2.53 9.71
CA TYR A 370 -12.60 -2.96 8.68
C TYR A 370 -11.36 -3.57 9.32
N TYR A 371 -11.29 -4.90 9.39
CA TYR A 371 -10.12 -5.64 9.89
C TYR A 371 -10.01 -7.03 9.25
N GLY A 372 -8.91 -7.75 9.55
CA GLY A 372 -8.51 -8.94 8.82
C GLY A 372 -9.51 -10.10 8.82
N ALA A 373 -10.30 -10.29 9.88
CA ALA A 373 -11.27 -11.37 9.98
C ALA A 373 -12.56 -11.13 9.17
N ILE A 374 -12.85 -9.88 8.78
CA ILE A 374 -14.00 -9.56 7.92
C ILE A 374 -13.65 -9.94 6.47
N ASP A 375 -14.54 -10.64 5.79
CA ASP A 375 -14.34 -11.04 4.39
C ASP A 375 -14.23 -9.82 3.44
N ALA A 376 -13.62 -10.04 2.27
CA ALA A 376 -13.30 -8.96 1.35
C ALA A 376 -14.54 -8.23 0.80
N ASN A 377 -15.65 -8.94 0.58
CA ASN A 377 -16.86 -8.35 0.03
C ASN A 377 -17.56 -7.47 1.07
N THR A 378 -17.64 -7.93 2.31
CA THR A 378 -18.17 -7.15 3.44
C THR A 378 -17.31 -5.92 3.71
N ARG A 379 -15.98 -6.03 3.66
CA ARG A 379 -15.09 -4.87 3.78
C ARG A 379 -15.37 -3.82 2.71
N GLN A 380 -15.59 -4.24 1.46
CA GLN A 380 -15.90 -3.31 0.37
C GLN A 380 -17.25 -2.62 0.57
N LYS A 381 -18.27 -3.38 1.01
CA LYS A 381 -19.58 -2.80 1.37
C LYS A 381 -19.44 -1.77 2.51
N ASN A 382 -18.64 -2.07 3.52
CA ASN A 382 -18.41 -1.16 4.64
C ASN A 382 -17.72 0.14 4.23
N ILE A 383 -16.77 0.07 3.27
CA ILE A 383 -16.16 1.27 2.68
C ILE A 383 -17.22 2.10 1.94
N ALA A 384 -18.02 1.45 1.09
CA ALA A 384 -19.07 2.14 0.33
C ALA A 384 -20.09 2.83 1.25
N LEU A 385 -20.53 2.16 2.32
CA LEU A 385 -21.41 2.73 3.33
C LEU A 385 -20.78 3.94 4.04
N TYR A 386 -19.50 3.86 4.38
CA TYR A 386 -18.80 4.98 5.00
C TYR A 386 -18.64 6.17 4.05
N GLN A 387 -18.45 5.93 2.77
CA GLN A 387 -18.27 6.97 1.75
C GLN A 387 -19.57 7.55 1.21
N ALA A 388 -20.69 6.83 1.33
CA ALA A 388 -21.99 7.33 0.89
C ALA A 388 -22.33 8.64 1.59
N GLU A 389 -22.91 9.58 0.87
CA GLU A 389 -23.52 10.78 1.47
C GLU A 389 -24.72 10.36 2.33
N ASN A 390 -24.78 10.87 3.54
CA ASN A 390 -25.93 10.66 4.45
C ASN A 390 -26.99 11.69 4.16
#